data_fc33341da40eeb117629e49474656214
#
_entry.id   fc33341da40eeb117629e49474656214
#
_cell.length_a   1.000
_cell.length_b   1.000
_cell.length_c   1.000
_cell.angle_alpha   90.00
_cell.angle_beta   90.00
_cell.angle_gamma   90.00
#
_symmetry.space_group_name_H-M   'P 1'
#
loop_
_entity.id
_entity.type
_entity.pdbx_description
1 polymer ?
#
loop_
_entity_poly.entity_id
_entity_poly.type
_entity_poly.pdbx_seq_one_letter_code
_entity_poly.pdbx_strand_id
1 'polypeptide(L)'
;METFPIPLTLEPMEAEPVTDLPVEPGWAFEPKYDGFRCLIFRHDDAVALMSRRQRPLDRFFPEMHAAVAALPVRRFVLDGELIIPGGTFEMLQMRLHPAASRIAKLARETPAGFIAFDLLADQTGHKLLDQPFASRRAGLERLMSDLGHQRDITLSPQTRSAEEARVWLNKVGHGLDGIVCKRLDLPYQPGRREMLKYKLWHTIDAVIAGAYCASGTRHIEYLLLGMYNPQGKLDYVGRCGVNDTEIDARLKPLIGGGGFTGEAPGGPSRWSRKERTVTPIEPRLVVEVSADHITGGKFRHGSRLVRWRDDKDPRSCTTDQLQRS
;
A
#
# COMPACT_ATOMS: atom_id res chain seq x y z
N MET A 1 -4.77 26.32 24.64
CA MET A 1 -4.43 25.17 23.76
C MET A 1 -4.27 25.74 22.36
N GLU A 2 -3.06 25.66 21.81
CA GLU A 2 -2.86 25.99 20.40
C GLU A 2 -3.64 25.02 19.55
N THR A 3 -4.63 25.50 18.86
CA THR A 3 -5.49 24.68 17.99
C THR A 3 -4.89 24.67 16.59
N PHE A 4 -4.60 23.50 16.05
CA PHE A 4 -4.23 23.36 14.65
C PHE A 4 -5.33 23.94 13.74
N PRO A 5 -4.96 24.55 12.60
CA PRO A 5 -5.95 25.14 11.69
C PRO A 5 -6.92 24.12 11.11
N ILE A 6 -6.50 22.84 11.06
CA ILE A 6 -7.29 21.71 10.59
C ILE A 6 -7.38 20.69 11.73
N PRO A 7 -8.54 20.06 11.98
CA PRO A 7 -8.68 19.09 13.06
C PRO A 7 -7.81 17.84 12.79
N LEU A 8 -7.19 17.28 13.86
CA LEU A 8 -6.39 16.07 13.80
C LEU A 8 -7.17 14.82 13.33
N THR A 9 -8.50 14.92 13.35
CA THR A 9 -9.44 13.88 12.88
C THR A 9 -9.77 14.00 11.39
N LEU A 10 -9.07 14.88 10.64
CA LEU A 10 -9.27 14.99 9.19
C LEU A 10 -8.99 13.64 8.54
N GLU A 11 -9.95 13.14 7.77
CA GLU A 11 -9.77 11.96 6.91
C GLU A 11 -9.07 12.38 5.62
N PRO A 12 -7.90 11.80 5.26
CA PRO A 12 -7.25 12.15 4.01
C PRO A 12 -8.12 11.81 2.80
N MET A 13 -8.02 12.62 1.75
CA MET A 13 -8.60 12.31 0.45
C MET A 13 -7.98 11.03 -0.10
N GLU A 14 -8.79 10.13 -0.65
CA GLU A 14 -8.40 8.81 -1.14
C GLU A 14 -8.42 8.72 -2.67
N ALA A 15 -7.90 7.60 -3.20
CA ALA A 15 -7.85 7.35 -4.63
C ALA A 15 -8.67 6.12 -5.04
N GLU A 16 -9.48 6.25 -6.09
CA GLU A 16 -10.20 5.18 -6.76
C GLU A 16 -9.25 4.40 -7.68
N PRO A 17 -9.28 3.05 -7.69
CA PRO A 17 -8.47 2.28 -8.62
C PRO A 17 -9.00 2.38 -10.05
N VAL A 18 -8.07 2.53 -11.00
CA VAL A 18 -8.34 2.56 -12.44
C VAL A 18 -7.47 1.55 -13.18
N THR A 19 -7.94 1.13 -14.35
CA THR A 19 -7.23 0.21 -15.25
C THR A 19 -6.25 0.91 -16.17
N ASP A 20 -6.46 2.21 -16.42
CA ASP A 20 -5.64 3.03 -17.33
C ASP A 20 -5.42 4.42 -16.74
N LEU A 21 -4.31 5.06 -17.15
CA LEU A 21 -4.06 6.46 -16.82
C LEU A 21 -4.98 7.35 -17.66
N PRO A 22 -5.57 8.40 -17.04
CA PRO A 22 -6.36 9.38 -17.80
C PRO A 22 -5.49 10.07 -18.85
N VAL A 23 -6.04 10.31 -20.02
CA VAL A 23 -5.38 10.94 -21.17
C VAL A 23 -5.86 12.37 -21.41
N GLU A 24 -7.00 12.74 -20.83
CA GLU A 24 -7.57 14.08 -20.97
C GLU A 24 -6.71 15.14 -20.26
N PRO A 25 -6.69 16.39 -20.74
CA PRO A 25 -6.03 17.49 -20.03
C PRO A 25 -6.58 17.73 -18.62
N GLY A 26 -5.78 18.35 -17.77
CA GLY A 26 -6.21 18.73 -16.42
C GLY A 26 -5.81 17.74 -15.31
N TRP A 27 -5.04 16.73 -15.65
CA TRP A 27 -4.46 15.80 -14.69
C TRP A 27 -3.00 16.10 -14.38
N ALA A 28 -2.62 15.84 -13.15
CA ALA A 28 -1.25 15.72 -12.69
C ALA A 28 -1.01 14.29 -12.20
N PHE A 29 0.19 13.79 -12.44
CA PHE A 29 0.61 12.45 -12.08
C PHE A 29 1.75 12.54 -11.07
N GLU A 30 1.70 11.67 -10.06
CA GLU A 30 2.72 11.53 -9.02
C GLU A 30 3.03 10.06 -8.79
N PRO A 31 4.25 9.69 -8.34
CA PRO A 31 4.53 8.33 -7.92
C PRO A 31 3.61 7.93 -6.76
N LYS A 32 3.07 6.73 -6.82
CA LYS A 32 2.38 6.13 -5.69
C LYS A 32 3.40 5.42 -4.81
N TYR A 33 3.72 6.04 -3.68
CA TYR A 33 4.66 5.48 -2.72
C TYR A 33 4.05 4.31 -1.96
N ASP A 34 4.92 3.37 -1.56
CA ASP A 34 4.57 2.24 -0.73
C ASP A 34 5.06 2.47 0.70
N GLY A 35 4.25 3.21 1.46
CA GLY A 35 4.59 3.64 2.81
C GLY A 35 3.39 3.72 3.74
N PHE A 36 3.47 4.60 4.73
CA PHE A 36 2.36 4.95 5.60
C PHE A 36 1.89 6.37 5.32
N ARG A 37 0.65 6.51 4.81
CA ARG A 37 0.02 7.83 4.68
C ARG A 37 0.05 8.54 6.02
N CYS A 38 0.59 9.76 6.02
CA CYS A 38 0.72 10.58 7.19
C CYS A 38 0.34 12.04 6.89
N LEU A 39 -0.50 12.61 7.75
CA LEU A 39 -0.70 14.04 7.84
C LEU A 39 0.25 14.60 8.90
N ILE A 40 1.07 15.57 8.52
CA ILE A 40 1.95 16.30 9.44
C ILE A 40 1.30 17.65 9.75
N PHE A 41 1.06 17.87 11.02
CA PHE A 41 0.55 19.13 11.56
C PHE A 41 1.67 19.84 12.30
N ARG A 42 1.90 21.11 11.98
CA ARG A 42 2.79 22.00 12.70
C ARG A 42 2.05 23.31 13.04
N HIS A 43 2.07 23.69 14.30
CA HIS A 43 1.57 24.98 14.75
C HIS A 43 2.44 25.46 15.92
N ASP A 44 3.32 26.37 15.61
CA ASP A 44 4.36 26.87 16.52
C ASP A 44 5.19 25.73 17.13
N ASP A 45 5.10 25.47 18.42
CA ASP A 45 5.83 24.38 19.07
C ASP A 45 5.09 23.03 19.03
N ALA A 46 3.82 23.04 18.66
CA ALA A 46 3.02 21.84 18.55
C ALA A 46 3.28 21.12 17.23
N VAL A 47 3.56 19.82 17.32
CA VAL A 47 3.71 18.90 16.18
C VAL A 47 2.81 17.70 16.41
N ALA A 48 2.15 17.23 15.36
CA ALA A 48 1.43 15.96 15.38
C ALA A 48 1.58 15.22 14.04
N LEU A 49 1.80 13.92 14.12
CA LEU A 49 1.88 13.00 12.99
C LEU A 49 0.66 12.08 13.06
N MET A 50 -0.24 12.17 12.08
CA MET A 50 -1.50 11.43 12.08
C MET A 50 -1.58 10.48 10.91
N SER A 51 -1.92 9.21 11.18
CA SER A 51 -2.12 8.21 10.14
C SER A 51 -3.40 8.45 9.34
N ARG A 52 -3.56 7.76 8.21
CA ARG A 52 -4.80 7.74 7.42
C ARG A 52 -6.06 7.45 8.26
N ARG A 53 -5.93 6.67 9.33
CA ARG A 53 -7.02 6.33 10.26
C ARG A 53 -7.05 7.21 11.50
N GLN A 54 -6.56 8.41 11.43
CA GLN A 54 -6.52 9.41 12.50
C GLN A 54 -5.90 8.88 13.82
N ARG A 55 -4.91 8.00 13.70
CA ARG A 55 -4.15 7.50 14.86
C ARG A 55 -2.81 8.19 14.93
N PRO A 56 -2.37 8.63 16.13
CA PRO A 56 -1.06 9.25 16.31
C PRO A 56 0.08 8.30 15.91
N LEU A 57 1.05 8.84 15.17
CA LEU A 57 2.25 8.13 14.72
C LEU A 57 3.51 8.60 15.43
N ASP A 58 3.45 9.70 16.20
CA ASP A 58 4.59 10.35 16.85
C ASP A 58 5.50 9.39 17.62
N ARG A 59 4.88 8.52 18.44
CA ARG A 59 5.65 7.54 19.23
C ARG A 59 6.43 6.54 18.37
N PHE A 60 5.95 6.27 17.14
CA PHE A 60 6.57 5.30 16.24
C PHE A 60 7.62 5.92 15.32
N PHE A 61 7.59 7.25 15.17
CA PHE A 61 8.49 8.02 14.32
C PHE A 61 9.04 9.24 15.08
N PRO A 62 9.73 9.04 16.24
CA PRO A 62 10.23 10.15 17.05
C PRO A 62 11.25 11.01 16.32
N GLU A 63 12.03 10.43 15.40
CA GLU A 63 12.98 11.16 14.56
C GLU A 63 12.27 12.11 13.58
N MET A 64 11.13 11.69 13.02
CA MET A 64 10.35 12.54 12.13
C MET A 64 9.65 13.67 12.89
N HIS A 65 9.11 13.37 14.09
CA HIS A 65 8.57 14.39 14.97
C HIS A 65 9.64 15.45 15.29
N ALA A 66 10.85 15.03 15.66
CA ALA A 66 11.97 15.92 15.95
C ALA A 66 12.40 16.72 14.69
N ALA A 67 12.46 16.08 13.52
CA ALA A 67 12.81 16.75 12.27
C ALA A 67 11.79 17.85 11.94
N VAL A 68 10.49 17.58 12.07
CA VAL A 68 9.43 18.59 11.86
C VAL A 68 9.52 19.71 12.89
N ALA A 69 9.79 19.39 14.15
CA ALA A 69 9.95 20.39 15.22
C ALA A 69 11.14 21.34 14.99
N ALA A 70 12.17 20.89 14.30
CA ALA A 70 13.37 21.66 13.99
C ALA A 70 13.24 22.56 12.74
N LEU A 71 12.18 22.42 11.94
CA LEU A 71 11.99 23.22 10.72
C LEU A 71 11.88 24.72 11.03
N PRO A 72 12.40 25.59 10.14
CA PRO A 72 12.32 27.05 10.32
C PRO A 72 10.90 27.58 10.17
N VAL A 73 10.07 26.94 9.33
CA VAL A 73 8.66 27.29 9.17
C VAL A 73 7.83 26.60 10.24
N ARG A 74 7.08 27.39 11.00
CA ARG A 74 6.42 26.95 12.23
C ARG A 74 4.93 26.62 12.10
N ARG A 75 4.34 26.86 10.92
CA ARG A 75 2.90 26.61 10.68
C ARG A 75 2.70 26.01 9.32
N PHE A 76 2.08 24.85 9.25
CA PHE A 76 1.61 24.18 8.03
C PHE A 76 0.85 22.90 8.37
N VAL A 77 0.09 22.39 7.42
CA VAL A 77 -0.42 21.01 7.42
C VAL A 77 -0.08 20.38 6.08
N LEU A 78 0.71 19.31 6.13
CA LEU A 78 1.15 18.54 4.96
C LEU A 78 0.42 17.20 4.91
N ASP A 79 0.12 16.76 3.70
CA ASP A 79 -0.29 15.40 3.40
C ASP A 79 0.82 14.71 2.61
N GLY A 80 1.21 13.54 3.04
CA GLY A 80 2.35 12.84 2.45
C GLY A 80 2.43 11.37 2.85
N GLU A 81 3.56 10.79 2.52
CA GLU A 81 3.87 9.38 2.80
C GLU A 81 5.15 9.26 3.63
N LEU A 82 5.08 8.53 4.74
CA LEU A 82 6.26 8.07 5.48
C LEU A 82 6.84 6.85 4.79
N ILE A 83 8.14 6.89 4.55
CA ILE A 83 8.90 5.80 3.93
C ILE A 83 10.18 5.52 4.72
N ILE A 84 10.83 4.40 4.46
CA ILE A 84 12.25 4.22 4.79
C ILE A 84 13.04 4.47 3.50
N PRO A 85 13.84 5.53 3.40
CA PRO A 85 14.61 5.82 2.19
C PRO A 85 15.51 4.65 1.79
N GLY A 86 15.34 4.12 0.57
CA GLY A 86 16.04 2.93 0.10
C GLY A 86 15.65 1.62 0.79
N GLY A 87 14.66 1.65 1.67
CA GLY A 87 14.14 0.48 2.37
C GLY A 87 12.84 -0.05 1.79
N THR A 88 12.26 -1.03 2.49
CA THR A 88 11.01 -1.69 2.11
C THR A 88 9.87 -1.32 3.07
N PHE A 89 8.65 -1.61 2.64
CA PHE A 89 7.47 -1.44 3.50
C PHE A 89 7.51 -2.28 4.78
N GLU A 90 8.12 -3.47 4.72
CA GLU A 90 8.30 -4.35 5.88
C GLU A 90 9.17 -3.68 6.95
N MET A 91 10.23 -2.97 6.54
CA MET A 91 11.06 -2.18 7.46
C MET A 91 10.24 -1.08 8.13
N LEU A 92 9.34 -0.43 7.39
CA LEU A 92 8.42 0.56 7.95
C LEU A 92 7.43 -0.08 8.93
N GLN A 93 6.88 -1.27 8.60
CA GLN A 93 5.99 -2.01 9.50
C GLN A 93 6.65 -2.41 10.82
N MET A 94 7.97 -2.69 10.82
CA MET A 94 8.70 -3.00 12.05
C MET A 94 8.69 -1.86 13.07
N ARG A 95 8.40 -0.62 12.64
CA ARG A 95 8.26 0.55 13.51
C ARG A 95 7.02 0.46 14.42
N LEU A 96 5.97 -0.23 14.00
CA LEU A 96 4.73 -0.39 14.76
C LEU A 96 4.94 -1.44 15.88
N HIS A 97 5.76 -1.11 16.87
CA HIS A 97 6.14 -2.01 17.95
C HIS A 97 5.79 -1.41 19.33
N PRO A 98 5.36 -2.23 20.31
CA PRO A 98 5.03 -1.74 21.66
C PRO A 98 6.24 -1.23 22.45
N ALA A 99 7.43 -1.83 22.27
CA ALA A 99 8.63 -1.49 23.04
C ALA A 99 9.31 -0.21 22.50
N ALA A 100 9.38 0.84 23.33
CA ALA A 100 9.99 2.12 22.99
C ALA A 100 11.50 2.00 22.68
N SER A 101 12.23 1.10 23.35
CA SER A 101 13.65 0.86 23.09
C SER A 101 13.92 0.35 21.67
N ARG A 102 13.06 -0.54 21.16
CA ARG A 102 13.16 -1.02 19.77
C ARG A 102 12.86 0.09 18.77
N ILE A 103 11.85 0.91 19.04
CA ILE A 103 11.52 2.06 18.20
C ILE A 103 12.70 3.03 18.16
N ALA A 104 13.28 3.39 19.31
CA ALA A 104 14.43 4.28 19.40
C ALA A 104 15.67 3.72 18.66
N LYS A 105 15.88 2.40 18.69
CA LYS A 105 16.94 1.74 17.92
C LYS A 105 16.68 1.89 16.41
N LEU A 106 15.50 1.51 15.92
CA LEU A 106 15.14 1.58 14.51
C LEU A 106 15.13 3.02 13.99
N ALA A 107 14.73 4.01 14.81
CA ALA A 107 14.78 5.43 14.45
C ALA A 107 16.20 5.92 14.12
N ARG A 108 17.23 5.32 14.75
CA ARG A 108 18.63 5.63 14.47
C ARG A 108 19.22 4.82 13.31
N GLU A 109 18.91 3.53 13.25
CA GLU A 109 19.49 2.61 12.26
C GLU A 109 18.85 2.71 10.88
N THR A 110 17.55 2.94 10.85
CA THR A 110 16.75 3.04 9.64
C THR A 110 15.73 4.19 9.76
N PRO A 111 16.22 5.45 9.80
CA PRO A 111 15.34 6.61 9.98
C PRO A 111 14.30 6.69 8.86
N ALA A 112 13.10 7.12 9.21
CA ALA A 112 12.06 7.38 8.25
C ALA A 112 12.29 8.72 7.54
N GLY A 113 11.80 8.80 6.30
CA GLY A 113 11.65 10.05 5.54
C GLY A 113 10.17 10.31 5.26
N PHE A 114 9.86 11.55 4.92
CA PHE A 114 8.51 11.97 4.53
C PHE A 114 8.52 12.58 3.15
N ILE A 115 7.61 12.12 2.29
CA ILE A 115 7.42 12.66 0.95
C ILE A 115 6.11 13.43 0.93
N ALA A 116 6.21 14.76 0.85
CA ALA A 116 5.06 15.66 0.80
C ALA A 116 4.48 15.71 -0.62
N PHE A 117 3.16 15.62 -0.75
CA PHE A 117 2.49 15.69 -2.04
C PHE A 117 1.21 16.55 -2.02
N ASP A 118 0.79 17.10 -0.87
CA ASP A 118 -0.26 18.10 -0.78
C ASP A 118 -0.03 19.04 0.42
N LEU A 119 -0.53 20.28 0.30
CA LEU A 119 -0.51 21.29 1.36
C LEU A 119 -1.95 21.66 1.72
N LEU A 120 -2.32 21.40 2.97
CA LEU A 120 -3.69 21.60 3.45
C LEU A 120 -3.89 22.88 4.27
N ALA A 121 -2.81 23.38 4.89
CA ALA A 121 -2.77 24.72 5.47
C ALA A 121 -1.37 25.31 5.26
N ASP A 122 -1.29 26.60 4.97
CA ASP A 122 -0.06 27.30 4.68
C ASP A 122 0.63 27.86 5.94
N GLN A 123 1.75 28.57 5.73
CA GLN A 123 2.58 29.17 6.79
C GLN A 123 1.86 30.25 7.61
N THR A 124 0.80 30.85 7.08
CA THR A 124 -0.03 31.82 7.80
C THR A 124 -1.12 31.17 8.63
N GLY A 125 -1.30 29.85 8.50
CA GLY A 125 -2.38 29.07 9.11
C GLY A 125 -3.68 29.10 8.28
N HIS A 126 -3.63 29.64 7.06
CA HIS A 126 -4.79 29.64 6.17
C HIS A 126 -5.06 28.23 5.62
N LYS A 127 -6.32 27.79 5.72
CA LYS A 127 -6.76 26.49 5.18
C LYS A 127 -6.84 26.54 3.67
N LEU A 128 -6.30 25.52 3.01
CA LEU A 128 -6.27 25.43 1.55
C LEU A 128 -7.19 24.35 0.99
N LEU A 129 -8.00 23.69 1.83
CA LEU A 129 -8.83 22.55 1.42
C LEU A 129 -9.75 22.89 0.24
N ASP A 130 -10.34 24.09 0.22
CA ASP A 130 -11.24 24.53 -0.84
C ASP A 130 -10.53 25.06 -2.10
N GLN A 131 -9.19 25.16 -2.05
CA GLN A 131 -8.42 25.61 -3.19
C GLN A 131 -8.20 24.47 -4.21
N PRO A 132 -8.12 24.79 -5.52
CA PRO A 132 -7.73 23.82 -6.54
C PRO A 132 -6.38 23.17 -6.23
N PHE A 133 -6.21 21.91 -6.60
CA PHE A 133 -4.94 21.19 -6.39
C PHE A 133 -3.73 21.93 -6.98
N ALA A 134 -3.89 22.56 -8.15
CA ALA A 134 -2.83 23.36 -8.76
C ALA A 134 -2.33 24.48 -7.82
N SER A 135 -3.23 25.15 -7.11
CA SER A 135 -2.89 26.23 -6.15
C SER A 135 -2.22 25.65 -4.91
N ARG A 136 -2.75 24.54 -4.37
CA ARG A 136 -2.15 23.86 -3.22
C ARG A 136 -0.74 23.33 -3.54
N ARG A 137 -0.55 22.76 -4.73
CA ARG A 137 0.75 22.30 -5.21
C ARG A 137 1.75 23.44 -5.33
N ALA A 138 1.37 24.55 -5.92
CA ALA A 138 2.24 25.74 -5.98
C ALA A 138 2.59 26.28 -4.58
N GLY A 139 1.65 26.20 -3.63
CA GLY A 139 1.88 26.50 -2.22
C GLY A 139 2.88 25.54 -1.58
N LEU A 140 2.74 24.25 -1.84
CA LEU A 140 3.66 23.22 -1.35
C LEU A 140 5.09 23.44 -1.89
N GLU A 141 5.24 23.73 -3.17
CA GLU A 141 6.53 23.98 -3.79
C GLU A 141 7.23 25.21 -3.17
N ARG A 142 6.47 26.29 -2.91
CA ARG A 142 6.98 27.46 -2.17
C ARG A 142 7.41 27.08 -0.75
N LEU A 143 6.56 26.39 -0.01
CA LEU A 143 6.90 25.93 1.34
C LEU A 143 8.18 25.10 1.35
N MET A 144 8.32 24.14 0.42
CA MET A 144 9.53 23.30 0.33
C MET A 144 10.77 24.12 -0.04
N SER A 145 10.63 25.16 -0.87
CA SER A 145 11.71 26.11 -1.16
C SER A 145 12.13 26.90 0.09
N ASP A 146 11.16 27.40 0.85
CA ASP A 146 11.41 28.16 2.08
C ASP A 146 12.04 27.29 3.19
N LEU A 147 11.71 26.01 3.24
CA LEU A 147 12.35 25.04 4.13
C LEU A 147 13.80 24.78 3.75
N GLY A 148 14.20 25.05 2.51
CA GLY A 148 15.51 24.70 1.96
C GLY A 148 15.72 23.18 1.83
N HIS A 149 16.96 22.77 1.65
CA HIS A 149 17.29 21.35 1.52
C HIS A 149 17.10 20.61 2.85
N GLN A 150 16.06 19.80 2.93
CA GLN A 150 15.80 18.92 4.06
C GLN A 150 16.15 17.47 3.68
N ARG A 151 16.89 16.79 4.56
CA ARG A 151 17.25 15.39 4.33
C ARG A 151 16.05 14.45 4.45
N ASP A 152 15.17 14.76 5.40
CA ASP A 152 14.14 13.83 5.86
C ASP A 152 12.74 14.19 5.33
N ILE A 153 12.58 15.35 4.69
CA ILE A 153 11.32 15.81 4.12
C ILE A 153 11.57 16.25 2.67
N THR A 154 10.93 15.57 1.73
CA THR A 154 11.10 15.82 0.29
C THR A 154 9.79 16.05 -0.41
N LEU A 155 9.82 16.77 -1.52
CA LEU A 155 8.68 16.98 -2.38
C LEU A 155 8.48 15.79 -3.33
N SER A 156 7.25 15.30 -3.46
CA SER A 156 6.91 14.32 -4.49
C SER A 156 7.12 14.91 -5.88
N PRO A 157 7.85 14.24 -6.79
CA PRO A 157 7.90 14.68 -8.19
C PRO A 157 6.53 14.61 -8.83
N GLN A 158 6.28 15.50 -9.77
CA GLN A 158 5.02 15.60 -10.49
C GLN A 158 5.27 15.83 -11.98
N THR A 159 4.42 15.25 -12.82
CA THR A 159 4.36 15.56 -14.25
C THR A 159 2.90 15.73 -14.69
N ARG A 160 2.71 16.36 -15.84
CA ARG A 160 1.40 16.44 -16.54
C ARG A 160 1.30 15.47 -17.71
N SER A 161 2.37 14.74 -18.00
CA SER A 161 2.44 13.74 -19.06
C SER A 161 2.21 12.34 -18.49
N ALA A 162 1.18 11.66 -18.96
CA ALA A 162 0.93 10.24 -18.61
C ALA A 162 2.08 9.34 -19.09
N GLU A 163 2.75 9.70 -20.20
CA GLU A 163 3.88 8.95 -20.74
C GLU A 163 5.11 9.07 -19.82
N GLU A 164 5.45 10.28 -19.40
CA GLU A 164 6.53 10.50 -18.41
C GLU A 164 6.24 9.79 -17.09
N ALA A 165 4.99 9.81 -16.64
CA ALA A 165 4.58 9.12 -15.40
C ALA A 165 4.80 7.60 -15.49
N ARG A 166 4.64 6.99 -16.68
CA ARG A 166 4.86 5.53 -16.85
C ARG A 166 6.28 5.09 -16.53
N VAL A 167 7.27 5.99 -16.60
CA VAL A 167 8.66 5.70 -16.21
C VAL A 167 8.76 5.26 -14.74
N TRP A 168 7.88 5.77 -13.87
CA TRP A 168 7.86 5.37 -12.46
C TRP A 168 7.42 3.92 -12.26
N LEU A 169 6.68 3.35 -13.21
CA LEU A 169 6.24 1.94 -13.13
C LEU A 169 7.42 0.96 -13.15
N ASN A 170 8.56 1.37 -13.73
CA ASN A 170 9.80 0.57 -13.71
C ASN A 170 10.40 0.44 -12.30
N LYS A 171 9.91 1.23 -11.33
CA LYS A 171 10.33 1.21 -9.91
C LYS A 171 9.28 0.59 -8.99
N VAL A 172 8.21 0.02 -9.53
CA VAL A 172 7.22 -0.71 -8.73
C VAL A 172 7.90 -1.91 -8.06
N GLY A 173 7.62 -2.12 -6.78
CA GLY A 173 8.34 -3.11 -5.96
C GLY A 173 9.61 -2.57 -5.30
N HIS A 174 10.11 -1.40 -5.71
CA HIS A 174 11.29 -0.74 -5.14
C HIS A 174 10.88 0.58 -4.45
N GLY A 175 9.89 0.51 -3.57
CA GLY A 175 9.36 1.66 -2.82
C GLY A 175 8.21 2.41 -3.51
N LEU A 176 7.84 2.02 -4.73
CA LEU A 176 6.66 2.51 -5.44
C LEU A 176 5.63 1.39 -5.64
N ASP A 177 4.35 1.78 -5.72
CA ASP A 177 3.19 0.89 -5.84
C ASP A 177 2.30 1.30 -7.05
N GLY A 178 2.79 2.21 -7.90
CA GLY A 178 2.07 2.69 -9.08
C GLY A 178 2.13 4.19 -9.27
N ILE A 179 1.04 4.77 -9.75
CA ILE A 179 0.87 6.19 -10.05
C ILE A 179 -0.41 6.69 -9.39
N VAL A 180 -0.38 7.88 -8.81
CA VAL A 180 -1.57 8.64 -8.37
C VAL A 180 -1.83 9.74 -9.38
N CYS A 181 -3.11 9.88 -9.79
CA CYS A 181 -3.55 10.95 -10.68
C CYS A 181 -4.46 11.90 -9.91
N LYS A 182 -4.19 13.20 -10.01
CA LYS A 182 -4.93 14.25 -9.33
C LYS A 182 -5.44 15.27 -10.34
N ARG A 183 -6.72 15.62 -10.25
CA ARG A 183 -7.28 16.72 -11.04
C ARG A 183 -6.72 18.05 -10.53
N LEU A 184 -6.21 18.87 -11.45
CA LEU A 184 -5.59 20.16 -11.14
C LEU A 184 -6.60 21.19 -10.60
N ASP A 185 -7.84 21.08 -11.03
CA ASP A 185 -8.95 22.02 -10.75
C ASP A 185 -9.76 21.65 -9.51
N LEU A 186 -9.58 20.45 -8.93
CA LEU A 186 -10.40 20.00 -7.79
C LEU A 186 -9.86 20.46 -6.43
N PRO A 187 -10.76 20.80 -5.49
CA PRO A 187 -10.41 21.01 -4.09
C PRO A 187 -9.98 19.70 -3.40
N TYR A 188 -9.43 19.82 -2.19
CA TYR A 188 -9.18 18.66 -1.35
C TYR A 188 -10.47 18.22 -0.67
N GLN A 189 -10.93 17.01 -0.92
CA GLN A 189 -12.18 16.46 -0.42
C GLN A 189 -11.92 15.39 0.64
N PRO A 190 -11.93 15.74 1.92
CA PRO A 190 -11.66 14.79 3.01
C PRO A 190 -12.57 13.55 2.95
N GLY A 191 -11.96 12.35 3.12
CA GLY A 191 -12.67 11.07 3.13
C GLY A 191 -13.26 10.63 1.78
N ARG A 192 -13.16 11.45 0.71
CA ARG A 192 -13.66 11.11 -0.62
C ARG A 192 -12.58 10.48 -1.49
N ARG A 193 -13.00 9.67 -2.46
CA ARG A 193 -12.14 9.04 -3.48
C ARG A 193 -12.14 9.86 -4.76
N GLU A 194 -11.52 11.04 -4.71
CA GLU A 194 -11.50 12.00 -5.82
C GLU A 194 -10.16 12.03 -6.57
N MET A 195 -9.18 11.26 -6.11
CA MET A 195 -7.98 10.95 -6.88
C MET A 195 -8.15 9.60 -7.59
N LEU A 196 -7.31 9.33 -8.59
CA LEU A 196 -7.22 8.01 -9.20
C LEU A 196 -5.88 7.36 -8.85
N LYS A 197 -5.86 6.03 -8.78
CA LYS A 197 -4.63 5.26 -8.63
C LYS A 197 -4.54 4.18 -9.69
N TYR A 198 -3.47 4.22 -10.44
CA TYR A 198 -3.10 3.19 -11.38
C TYR A 198 -2.01 2.31 -10.77
N LYS A 199 -2.22 1.00 -10.81
CA LYS A 199 -1.24 0.02 -10.36
C LYS A 199 -0.93 -0.95 -11.49
N LEU A 200 0.31 -1.42 -11.56
CA LEU A 200 0.63 -2.57 -12.41
C LEU A 200 0.04 -3.83 -11.76
N TRP A 201 -0.74 -4.54 -12.55
CA TRP A 201 -1.24 -5.84 -12.19
C TRP A 201 -0.47 -6.90 -12.98
N HIS A 202 0.12 -7.84 -12.27
CA HIS A 202 0.76 -8.98 -12.89
C HIS A 202 -0.21 -10.15 -12.87
N THR A 203 -0.36 -10.83 -14.00
CA THR A 203 -1.12 -12.07 -14.05
C THR A 203 -0.16 -13.24 -13.82
N ILE A 204 -0.56 -14.13 -12.94
CA ILE A 204 0.26 -15.25 -12.48
C ILE A 204 -0.62 -16.49 -12.46
N ASP A 205 -0.09 -17.59 -12.98
CA ASP A 205 -0.75 -18.90 -12.88
C ASP A 205 -0.34 -19.58 -11.58
N ALA A 206 -1.32 -19.94 -10.78
CA ALA A 206 -1.12 -20.56 -9.48
C ALA A 206 -2.02 -21.79 -9.29
N VAL A 207 -1.53 -22.77 -8.54
CA VAL A 207 -2.25 -23.99 -8.20
C VAL A 207 -3.14 -23.76 -7.00
N ILE A 208 -4.38 -24.24 -7.04
CA ILE A 208 -5.27 -24.27 -5.87
C ILE A 208 -4.88 -25.47 -5.02
N ALA A 209 -4.42 -25.22 -3.77
CA ALA A 209 -4.01 -26.26 -2.83
C ALA A 209 -4.76 -26.25 -1.52
N GLY A 210 -5.64 -25.25 -1.31
CA GLY A 210 -6.45 -25.16 -0.12
C GLY A 210 -7.54 -24.09 -0.25
N ALA A 211 -8.39 -24.02 0.75
CA ALA A 211 -9.42 -22.98 0.86
C ALA A 211 -9.64 -22.54 2.29
N TYR A 212 -10.13 -21.32 2.46
CA TYR A 212 -10.83 -20.88 3.66
C TYR A 212 -12.32 -20.86 3.39
N CYS A 213 -13.08 -21.58 4.21
CA CYS A 213 -14.54 -21.58 4.15
C CYS A 213 -15.14 -20.57 5.13
N ALA A 214 -16.34 -20.10 4.83
CA ALA A 214 -17.15 -19.29 5.74
C ALA A 214 -17.48 -20.09 7.02
N SER A 215 -17.45 -19.40 8.16
CA SER A 215 -17.67 -20.04 9.47
C SER A 215 -18.98 -20.83 9.52
N GLY A 216 -18.88 -22.11 9.84
CA GLY A 216 -20.05 -23.01 9.95
C GLY A 216 -20.64 -23.47 8.63
N THR A 217 -20.00 -23.19 7.50
CA THR A 217 -20.46 -23.59 6.16
C THR A 217 -19.35 -24.28 5.38
N ARG A 218 -19.71 -24.85 4.21
CA ARG A 218 -18.74 -25.35 3.22
C ARG A 218 -18.51 -24.37 2.07
N HIS A 219 -19.09 -23.18 2.15
CA HIS A 219 -18.91 -22.14 1.12
C HIS A 219 -17.50 -21.57 1.17
N ILE A 220 -16.81 -21.58 0.05
CA ILE A 220 -15.44 -21.11 -0.09
C ILE A 220 -15.42 -19.58 -0.21
N GLU A 221 -14.76 -18.92 0.72
CA GLU A 221 -14.53 -17.47 0.68
C GLU A 221 -13.20 -17.10 0.02
N TYR A 222 -12.19 -17.97 0.20
CA TYR A 222 -10.85 -17.74 -0.34
C TYR A 222 -10.25 -19.03 -0.85
N LEU A 223 -9.67 -18.97 -2.04
CA LEU A 223 -8.73 -19.97 -2.55
C LEU A 223 -7.35 -19.71 -1.95
N LEU A 224 -6.66 -20.76 -1.56
CA LEU A 224 -5.27 -20.72 -1.12
C LEU A 224 -4.39 -21.25 -2.24
N LEU A 225 -3.49 -20.39 -2.70
CA LEU A 225 -2.74 -20.54 -3.92
C LEU A 225 -1.32 -21.03 -3.61
N GLY A 226 -0.82 -21.94 -4.42
CA GLY A 226 0.51 -22.49 -4.32
C GLY A 226 1.29 -22.44 -5.62
N MET A 227 2.61 -22.48 -5.49
CA MET A 227 3.56 -22.67 -6.59
C MET A 227 4.62 -23.69 -6.21
N TYR A 228 5.11 -24.41 -7.20
CA TYR A 228 6.17 -25.38 -6.99
C TYR A 228 7.54 -24.69 -6.87
N ASN A 229 8.22 -24.97 -5.78
CA ASN A 229 9.59 -24.52 -5.56
C ASN A 229 10.61 -25.40 -6.33
N PRO A 230 11.90 -25.02 -6.38
CA PRO A 230 12.94 -25.81 -7.08
C PRO A 230 13.10 -27.24 -6.56
N GLN A 231 12.63 -27.53 -5.33
CA GLN A 231 12.63 -28.87 -4.74
C GLN A 231 11.37 -29.68 -5.06
N GLY A 232 10.50 -29.16 -5.93
CA GLY A 232 9.25 -29.79 -6.35
C GLY A 232 8.16 -29.82 -5.27
N LYS A 233 8.31 -29.06 -4.18
CA LYS A 233 7.30 -28.91 -3.15
C LYS A 233 6.37 -27.75 -3.48
N LEU A 234 5.08 -27.87 -3.14
CA LEU A 234 4.08 -26.85 -3.36
C LEU A 234 4.03 -25.91 -2.14
N ASP A 235 4.58 -24.71 -2.31
CA ASP A 235 4.61 -23.66 -1.29
C ASP A 235 3.42 -22.72 -1.43
N TYR A 236 2.87 -22.27 -0.31
CA TYR A 236 1.82 -21.24 -0.26
C TYR A 236 2.38 -19.87 -0.69
N VAL A 237 1.75 -19.27 -1.69
CA VAL A 237 2.15 -17.96 -2.23
C VAL A 237 1.12 -16.85 -2.01
N GLY A 238 -0.13 -17.18 -1.66
CA GLY A 238 -1.15 -16.17 -1.41
C GLY A 238 -2.57 -16.70 -1.45
N ARG A 239 -3.53 -15.79 -1.35
CA ARG A 239 -4.97 -16.12 -1.38
C ARG A 239 -5.71 -15.27 -2.39
N CYS A 240 -6.75 -15.84 -2.97
CA CYS A 240 -7.69 -15.18 -3.87
C CYS A 240 -9.09 -15.19 -3.25
N GLY A 241 -9.72 -14.03 -3.09
CA GLY A 241 -11.13 -13.93 -2.69
C GLY A 241 -12.05 -14.34 -3.84
N VAL A 242 -13.09 -15.10 -3.54
CA VAL A 242 -14.04 -15.59 -4.54
C VAL A 242 -15.47 -15.41 -4.05
N ASN A 243 -16.37 -15.10 -4.97
CA ASN A 243 -17.81 -14.91 -4.72
C ASN A 243 -18.65 -15.67 -5.75
N ASP A 244 -18.15 -16.83 -6.18
CA ASP A 244 -18.80 -17.61 -7.24
C ASP A 244 -19.21 -18.99 -6.71
N THR A 245 -20.48 -19.34 -6.89
CA THR A 245 -21.04 -20.64 -6.47
C THR A 245 -20.56 -21.79 -7.35
N GLU A 246 -20.12 -21.54 -8.58
CA GLU A 246 -19.54 -22.57 -9.45
C GLU A 246 -18.22 -23.09 -8.92
N ILE A 247 -17.49 -22.26 -8.17
CA ILE A 247 -16.23 -22.63 -7.53
C ILE A 247 -16.41 -23.77 -6.55
N ASP A 248 -17.46 -23.70 -5.73
CA ASP A 248 -17.79 -24.77 -4.76
C ASP A 248 -18.01 -26.10 -5.48
N ALA A 249 -18.71 -26.09 -6.63
CA ALA A 249 -18.96 -27.28 -7.42
C ALA A 249 -17.69 -27.88 -8.02
N ARG A 250 -16.80 -27.05 -8.57
CA ARG A 250 -15.50 -27.50 -9.15
C ARG A 250 -14.54 -28.07 -8.11
N LEU A 251 -14.54 -27.51 -6.91
CA LEU A 251 -13.59 -27.90 -5.86
C LEU A 251 -14.09 -29.03 -4.97
N LYS A 252 -15.40 -29.23 -4.89
CA LYS A 252 -16.01 -30.27 -4.04
C LYS A 252 -15.38 -31.67 -4.19
N PRO A 253 -15.11 -32.18 -5.41
CA PRO A 253 -14.49 -33.50 -5.57
C PRO A 253 -13.02 -33.58 -5.13
N LEU A 254 -12.35 -32.44 -4.91
CA LEU A 254 -10.94 -32.35 -4.58
C LEU A 254 -10.68 -32.01 -3.12
N ILE A 255 -11.72 -31.77 -2.35
CA ILE A 255 -11.63 -31.46 -0.91
C ILE A 255 -11.15 -32.69 -0.13
N GLY A 256 -10.17 -32.45 0.76
CA GLY A 256 -9.57 -33.48 1.61
C GLY A 256 -8.36 -34.17 1.00
N GLY A 257 -7.98 -33.83 -0.23
CA GLY A 257 -6.77 -34.34 -0.91
C GLY A 257 -5.55 -33.45 -0.72
N GLY A 258 -4.40 -34.04 -0.52
CA GLY A 258 -3.03 -33.52 -0.62
C GLY A 258 -2.73 -32.16 0.05
N GLY A 259 -3.12 -31.08 -0.57
CA GLY A 259 -2.80 -29.74 -0.09
C GLY A 259 -1.35 -29.33 -0.36
N PHE A 260 -0.85 -28.40 0.46
CA PHE A 260 0.55 -27.93 0.37
C PHE A 260 1.52 -28.99 0.85
N THR A 261 2.64 -29.15 0.13
CA THR A 261 3.72 -30.11 0.44
C THR A 261 5.00 -29.43 0.91
N GLY A 262 5.08 -28.13 0.75
CA GLY A 262 6.13 -27.27 1.25
C GLY A 262 5.62 -26.33 2.34
N GLU A 263 5.86 -25.03 2.20
CA GLU A 263 5.38 -24.01 3.13
C GLU A 263 3.86 -23.92 3.05
N ALA A 264 3.15 -24.13 4.18
CA ALA A 264 1.70 -24.04 4.27
C ALA A 264 1.25 -22.66 4.76
N PRO A 265 0.01 -22.23 4.44
CA PRO A 265 -0.56 -21.05 5.07
C PRO A 265 -0.79 -21.36 6.55
N GLY A 266 -0.25 -20.55 7.43
CA GLY A 266 -0.44 -20.75 8.87
C GLY A 266 0.60 -20.01 9.69
N GLY A 267 0.17 -19.56 10.82
CA GLY A 267 0.88 -18.78 11.82
C GLY A 267 -0.02 -17.63 12.27
N PRO A 268 0.01 -17.25 13.56
CA PRO A 268 -0.79 -16.16 14.06
C PRO A 268 -0.40 -14.89 13.30
N SER A 269 -1.32 -14.38 12.49
CA SER A 269 -1.20 -13.07 11.89
C SER A 269 -1.12 -12.04 13.01
N ARG A 270 -0.13 -11.15 13.03
CA ARG A 270 -0.05 -10.03 13.98
C ARG A 270 -1.31 -9.14 13.97
N TRP A 271 -2.19 -9.34 12.98
CA TRP A 271 -3.37 -8.54 12.71
C TRP A 271 -4.70 -9.28 12.90
N SER A 272 -4.69 -10.60 13.10
CA SER A 272 -5.89 -11.40 13.29
C SER A 272 -5.68 -12.42 14.40
N ARG A 273 -6.52 -12.34 15.44
CA ARG A 273 -6.59 -13.34 16.52
C ARG A 273 -7.44 -14.57 16.16
N LYS A 274 -8.08 -14.58 14.98
CA LYS A 274 -8.87 -15.73 14.54
C LYS A 274 -8.00 -16.65 13.69
N GLU A 275 -7.70 -17.83 14.20
CA GLU A 275 -7.17 -18.92 13.39
C GLU A 275 -8.27 -19.36 12.43
N ARG A 276 -7.94 -19.36 11.13
CA ARG A 276 -8.81 -19.94 10.10
C ARG A 276 -8.29 -21.32 9.77
N THR A 277 -9.19 -22.31 9.85
CA THR A 277 -8.85 -23.68 9.46
C THR A 277 -8.70 -23.78 7.96
N VAL A 278 -7.56 -24.31 7.52
CA VAL A 278 -7.30 -24.61 6.12
C VAL A 278 -8.04 -25.88 5.74
N THR A 279 -8.89 -25.80 4.73
CA THR A 279 -9.46 -26.97 4.07
C THR A 279 -8.51 -27.37 2.94
N PRO A 280 -7.81 -28.53 3.01
CA PRO A 280 -6.89 -28.96 1.96
C PRO A 280 -7.66 -29.34 0.69
N ILE A 281 -7.07 -29.00 -0.45
CA ILE A 281 -7.60 -29.30 -1.79
C ILE A 281 -6.51 -30.00 -2.58
N GLU A 282 -6.88 -31.06 -3.30
CA GLU A 282 -5.97 -31.77 -4.18
C GLU A 282 -5.46 -30.82 -5.28
N PRO A 283 -4.12 -30.65 -5.45
CA PRO A 283 -3.55 -29.61 -6.29
C PRO A 283 -3.59 -29.97 -7.79
N ARG A 284 -4.78 -30.05 -8.34
CA ARG A 284 -5.04 -30.39 -9.75
C ARG A 284 -5.50 -29.21 -10.61
N LEU A 285 -6.00 -28.14 -9.99
CA LEU A 285 -6.58 -27.01 -10.72
C LEU A 285 -5.62 -25.82 -10.68
N VAL A 286 -5.51 -25.18 -11.83
CA VAL A 286 -4.73 -23.96 -12.01
C VAL A 286 -5.68 -22.80 -12.28
N VAL A 287 -5.37 -21.66 -11.68
CA VAL A 287 -6.04 -20.40 -11.93
C VAL A 287 -5.03 -19.33 -12.32
N GLU A 288 -5.41 -18.49 -13.27
CA GLU A 288 -4.74 -17.23 -13.50
C GLU A 288 -5.31 -16.20 -12.52
N VAL A 289 -4.44 -15.58 -11.76
CA VAL A 289 -4.81 -14.54 -10.81
C VAL A 289 -4.05 -13.25 -11.11
N SER A 290 -4.69 -12.14 -10.83
CA SER A 290 -4.08 -10.82 -10.89
C SER A 290 -3.63 -10.42 -9.48
N ALA A 291 -2.34 -10.13 -9.32
CA ALA A 291 -1.74 -9.65 -8.08
C ALA A 291 -1.07 -8.29 -8.30
N ASP A 292 -1.17 -7.41 -7.32
CA ASP A 292 -0.63 -6.05 -7.40
C ASP A 292 0.78 -5.93 -6.80
N HIS A 293 1.19 -6.87 -5.96
CA HIS A 293 2.50 -6.81 -5.32
C HIS A 293 2.97 -8.18 -4.82
N ILE A 294 4.21 -8.51 -5.13
CA ILE A 294 4.88 -9.74 -4.70
C ILE A 294 6.06 -9.34 -3.81
N THR A 295 6.09 -9.86 -2.60
CA THR A 295 7.18 -9.61 -1.65
C THR A 295 7.60 -10.91 -0.99
N GLY A 296 8.89 -11.21 -0.99
CA GLY A 296 9.42 -12.43 -0.38
C GLY A 296 8.81 -13.72 -0.94
N GLY A 297 8.49 -13.74 -2.25
CA GLY A 297 7.88 -14.90 -2.91
C GLY A 297 6.40 -15.12 -2.58
N LYS A 298 5.70 -14.11 -2.02
CA LYS A 298 4.26 -14.18 -1.68
C LYS A 298 3.50 -12.96 -2.14
N PHE A 299 2.20 -13.14 -2.44
CA PHE A 299 1.29 -12.02 -2.70
C PHE A 299 1.09 -11.24 -1.41
N ARG A 300 1.44 -9.96 -1.42
CA ARG A 300 1.32 -9.08 -0.25
C ARG A 300 -0.14 -8.81 0.12
N HIS A 301 -0.99 -8.68 -0.88
CA HIS A 301 -2.43 -8.50 -0.74
C HIS A 301 -3.17 -9.71 -1.32
N GLY A 302 -4.49 -9.75 -1.14
CA GLY A 302 -5.30 -10.75 -1.84
C GLY A 302 -5.25 -10.52 -3.35
N SER A 303 -5.15 -11.59 -4.11
CA SER A 303 -5.24 -11.55 -5.57
C SER A 303 -6.70 -11.63 -6.04
N ARG A 304 -6.93 -11.38 -7.33
CA ARG A 304 -8.23 -11.51 -7.99
C ARG A 304 -8.18 -12.65 -8.96
N LEU A 305 -9.20 -13.49 -8.98
CA LEU A 305 -9.37 -14.52 -10.01
C LEU A 305 -9.62 -13.84 -11.36
N VAL A 306 -8.80 -14.18 -12.35
CA VAL A 306 -8.95 -13.74 -13.73
C VAL A 306 -9.71 -14.81 -14.53
N ARG A 307 -9.20 -16.05 -14.51
CA ARG A 307 -9.84 -17.20 -15.18
C ARG A 307 -9.28 -18.53 -14.68
N TRP A 308 -9.98 -19.59 -14.99
CA TRP A 308 -9.50 -20.96 -14.87
C TRP A 308 -8.51 -21.28 -15.99
N ARG A 309 -7.49 -22.09 -15.67
CA ARG A 309 -6.45 -22.54 -16.60
C ARG A 309 -6.51 -24.06 -16.72
N ASP A 310 -7.62 -24.55 -17.29
CA ASP A 310 -7.82 -25.97 -17.52
C ASP A 310 -6.82 -26.54 -18.56
N ASP A 311 -6.17 -25.66 -19.31
CA ASP A 311 -5.11 -25.93 -20.30
C ASP A 311 -3.72 -26.11 -19.68
N LYS A 312 -3.54 -25.87 -18.37
CA LYS A 312 -2.20 -25.76 -17.76
C LYS A 312 -1.92 -26.87 -16.76
N ASP A 313 -0.75 -27.49 -16.91
CA ASP A 313 -0.25 -28.45 -15.93
C ASP A 313 0.08 -27.74 -14.61
N PRO A 314 -0.48 -28.18 -13.45
CA PRO A 314 -0.15 -27.63 -12.14
C PRO A 314 1.35 -27.60 -11.86
N ARG A 315 2.12 -28.60 -12.30
CA ARG A 315 3.57 -28.67 -12.12
C ARG A 315 4.35 -27.58 -12.84
N SER A 316 3.76 -26.97 -13.86
CA SER A 316 4.36 -25.83 -14.57
C SER A 316 4.25 -24.49 -13.81
N CYS A 317 3.45 -24.43 -12.76
CA CYS A 317 3.30 -23.24 -11.91
C CYS A 317 4.44 -23.20 -10.88
N THR A 318 5.58 -22.61 -11.27
CA THR A 318 6.78 -22.53 -10.43
C THR A 318 7.00 -21.15 -9.83
N THR A 319 7.73 -21.08 -8.72
CA THR A 319 8.08 -19.83 -8.02
C THR A 319 8.92 -18.87 -8.87
N ASP A 320 9.49 -19.32 -10.00
CA ASP A 320 10.23 -18.46 -10.93
C ASP A 320 9.35 -17.36 -11.55
N GLN A 321 8.03 -17.58 -11.65
CA GLN A 321 7.09 -16.56 -12.11
C GLN A 321 7.07 -15.33 -11.18
N LEU A 322 7.35 -15.54 -9.88
CA LEU A 322 7.34 -14.46 -8.88
C LEU A 322 8.57 -13.55 -8.96
N GLN A 323 9.62 -13.99 -9.64
CA GLN A 323 10.87 -13.22 -9.83
C GLN A 323 10.85 -12.37 -11.10
N ARG A 324 9.94 -12.68 -12.03
CA ARG A 324 9.81 -11.99 -13.33
C ARG A 324 8.73 -10.90 -13.31
N SER A 325 8.07 -10.72 -12.18
CA SER A 325 6.93 -9.82 -12.02
C SER A 325 7.31 -8.52 -11.35
#